data_2ebb7d0d51f0bfe6041cb0cce8ef9dbf
#
_entry.id   2ebb7d0d51f0bfe6041cb0cce8ef9dbf
#
_cell.length_a   1.000
_cell.length_b   1.000
_cell.length_c   1.000
_cell.angle_alpha   90.00
_cell.angle_beta   90.00
_cell.angle_gamma   90.00
#
_symmetry.space_group_name_H-M   'P 1'
#
loop_
_entity.id
_entity.type
_entity.pdbx_description
1 polymer ?
#
loop_
_entity_poly.entity_id
_entity_poly.type
_entity_poly.pdbx_seq_one_letter_code
_entity_poly.pdbx_strand_id
1 'polypeptide(L)'
;MQKINLWITSNYDYLVIVNTESLVVDIDTDKSIARFTVWDDLSCMLEIMDIDTEKYILNERRELSSDEEVIKAFKEFHSLL
;
A
#
# COMPACT_ATOMS: atom_id res chain seq x y z
N MET A 1 -12.28 -6.54 0.24
CA MET A 1 -11.37 -5.50 -0.32
C MET A 1 -12.07 -4.32 -0.97
N GLN A 2 -13.36 -4.45 -1.23
CA GLN A 2 -14.12 -3.34 -1.83
C GLN A 2 -14.11 -2.10 -0.93
N LYS A 3 -14.25 -2.27 0.38
CA LYS A 3 -14.19 -1.16 1.33
C LYS A 3 -12.84 -0.46 1.31
N ILE A 4 -11.76 -1.22 1.23
CA ILE A 4 -10.39 -0.68 1.17
C ILE A 4 -10.19 0.09 -0.13
N ASN A 5 -10.62 -0.47 -1.26
CA ASN A 5 -10.54 0.19 -2.55
C ASN A 5 -11.29 1.51 -2.55
N LEU A 6 -12.53 1.52 -2.04
CA LEU A 6 -13.35 2.74 -1.96
C LEU A 6 -12.70 3.79 -1.07
N TRP A 7 -12.12 3.36 0.05
CA TRP A 7 -11.46 4.28 0.96
C TRP A 7 -10.24 4.95 0.31
N ILE A 8 -9.38 4.15 -0.36
CA ILE A 8 -8.19 4.69 -1.02
C ILE A 8 -8.58 5.64 -2.15
N THR A 9 -9.50 5.23 -3.01
CA THR A 9 -9.89 6.06 -4.17
C THR A 9 -10.68 7.31 -3.76
N SER A 10 -11.31 7.30 -2.59
CA SER A 10 -12.01 8.48 -2.05
C SER A 10 -11.08 9.48 -1.39
N ASN A 11 -9.92 9.03 -0.90
CA ASN A 11 -9.00 9.88 -0.15
C ASN A 11 -7.74 10.27 -0.94
N TYR A 12 -7.42 9.52 -1.98
CA TYR A 12 -6.21 9.74 -2.78
C TYR A 12 -6.51 9.61 -4.26
N ASP A 13 -5.71 10.26 -5.08
CA ASP A 13 -5.81 10.21 -6.54
C ASP A 13 -4.78 9.25 -7.11
N TYR A 14 -4.80 8.00 -6.68
CA TYR A 14 -3.92 6.95 -7.16
C TYR A 14 -4.69 5.91 -7.95
N LEU A 15 -4.02 5.31 -8.94
CA LEU A 15 -4.56 4.16 -9.64
C LEU A 15 -4.48 2.94 -8.72
N VAL A 16 -5.62 2.31 -8.49
CA VAL A 16 -5.71 1.08 -7.72
C VAL A 16 -5.96 -0.07 -8.67
N ILE A 17 -5.07 -1.07 -8.65
CA ILE A 17 -5.21 -2.26 -9.48
C ILE A 17 -5.84 -3.36 -8.63
N VAL A 18 -7.03 -3.79 -9.03
CA VAL A 18 -7.76 -4.84 -8.33
C VAL A 18 -7.67 -6.14 -9.12
N ASN A 19 -7.03 -7.13 -8.52
CA ASN A 19 -6.95 -8.49 -9.06
C ASN A 19 -7.95 -9.40 -8.34
N THR A 20 -8.03 -10.68 -8.72
CA THR A 20 -8.97 -11.62 -8.11
C THR A 20 -8.77 -11.74 -6.60
N GLU A 21 -7.53 -11.79 -6.14
CA GLU A 21 -7.19 -12.04 -4.74
C GLU A 21 -6.36 -10.93 -4.08
N SER A 22 -6.12 -9.84 -4.81
CA SER A 22 -5.25 -8.76 -4.31
C SER A 22 -5.66 -7.39 -4.84
N LEU A 23 -5.19 -6.38 -4.14
CA LEU A 23 -5.30 -4.98 -4.52
C LEU A 23 -3.92 -4.36 -4.41
N VAL A 24 -3.49 -3.64 -5.44
CA VAL A 24 -2.15 -3.06 -5.52
C VAL A 24 -2.24 -1.57 -5.80
N VAL A 25 -1.48 -0.78 -5.05
CA VAL A 25 -1.32 0.65 -5.28
C VAL A 25 0.17 0.92 -5.48
N ASP A 26 0.54 1.38 -6.68
CA ASP A 26 1.90 1.81 -6.99
C ASP A 26 1.97 3.32 -6.93
N ILE A 27 2.94 3.85 -6.19
CA ILE A 27 3.15 5.28 -6.03
C ILE A 27 4.61 5.58 -6.30
N ASP A 28 4.87 6.33 -7.36
CA ASP A 28 6.22 6.79 -7.70
C ASP A 28 6.34 8.26 -7.38
N THR A 29 7.37 8.62 -6.64
CA THR A 29 7.72 10.02 -6.36
C THR A 29 9.09 10.33 -6.95
N ASP A 30 9.52 11.58 -6.86
CA ASP A 30 10.87 11.98 -7.31
C ASP A 30 11.97 11.25 -6.54
N LYS A 31 11.68 10.75 -5.35
CA LYS A 31 12.67 10.16 -4.44
C LYS A 31 12.49 8.67 -4.20
N SER A 32 11.29 8.14 -4.46
CA SER A 32 10.98 6.76 -4.08
C SER A 32 10.08 6.06 -5.09
N ILE A 33 10.21 4.75 -5.10
CA ILE A 33 9.26 3.85 -5.76
C ILE A 33 8.59 3.07 -4.64
N ALA A 34 7.26 3.11 -4.59
CA ALA A 34 6.51 2.52 -3.49
C ALA A 34 5.38 1.64 -4.00
N ARG A 35 5.11 0.56 -3.27
CA ARG A 35 4.00 -0.34 -3.56
C ARG A 35 3.34 -0.79 -2.28
N PHE A 36 2.02 -0.68 -2.24
CA PHE A 36 1.20 -1.25 -1.18
C PHE A 36 0.34 -2.34 -1.78
N THR A 37 0.48 -3.55 -1.27
CA THR A 37 -0.31 -4.70 -1.71
C THR A 37 -1.13 -5.22 -0.55
N VAL A 38 -2.41 -5.50 -0.77
CA VAL A 38 -3.24 -6.20 0.20
C VAL A 38 -3.93 -7.37 -0.47
N TRP A 39 -3.92 -8.52 0.20
CA TRP A 39 -4.55 -9.75 -0.25
C TRP A 39 -5.90 -9.94 0.44
N ASP A 40 -6.70 -10.87 -0.08
CA ASP A 40 -8.06 -11.12 0.41
C ASP A 40 -8.10 -11.69 1.83
N ASP A 41 -6.99 -12.23 2.33
CA ASP A 41 -6.85 -12.67 3.72
C ASP A 41 -6.45 -11.54 4.68
N LEU A 42 -6.41 -10.30 4.17
CA LEU A 42 -6.02 -9.07 4.88
C LEU A 42 -4.52 -9.01 5.24
N SER A 43 -3.69 -9.90 4.72
CA SER A 43 -2.26 -9.69 4.78
C SER A 43 -1.88 -8.59 3.80
N CYS A 44 -0.85 -7.83 4.11
CA CYS A 44 -0.39 -6.77 3.22
C CYS A 44 1.13 -6.67 3.20
N MET A 45 1.62 -6.05 2.13
CA MET A 45 3.05 -5.80 1.94
C MET A 45 3.27 -4.32 1.69
N LEU A 46 4.13 -3.71 2.49
CA LEU A 46 4.47 -2.29 2.40
C LEU A 46 5.91 -2.19 1.90
N GLU A 47 6.09 -1.58 0.74
CA GLU A 47 7.40 -1.48 0.11
C GLU A 47 7.66 -0.04 -0.33
N ILE A 48 8.75 0.55 0.15
CA ILE A 48 9.23 1.87 -0.27
C ILE A 48 10.72 1.76 -0.49
N MET A 49 11.16 2.01 -1.72
CA MET A 49 12.58 2.00 -2.07
C MET A 49 13.04 3.40 -2.41
N ASP A 50 14.19 3.80 -1.84
CA ASP A 50 14.85 5.05 -2.19
C ASP A 50 15.54 4.89 -3.56
N ILE A 51 15.22 5.79 -4.50
CA ILE A 51 15.76 5.71 -5.85
C ILE A 51 17.27 5.96 -5.88
N ASP A 52 17.74 6.90 -5.08
CA ASP A 52 19.17 7.31 -5.10
C ASP A 52 20.08 6.23 -4.53
N THR A 53 19.68 5.60 -3.44
CA THR A 53 20.48 4.57 -2.77
C THR A 53 20.15 3.17 -3.20
N GLU A 54 18.98 2.97 -3.85
CA GLU A 54 18.42 1.66 -4.21
C GLU A 54 18.21 0.77 -2.99
N LYS A 55 17.99 1.37 -1.82
CA LYS A 55 17.73 0.66 -0.58
C LYS A 55 16.30 0.87 -0.13
N TYR A 56 15.74 -0.13 0.55
CA TYR A 56 14.39 -0.02 1.10
C TYR A 56 14.37 0.89 2.32
N ILE A 57 13.45 1.85 2.31
CA ILE A 57 13.07 2.66 3.47
C ILE A 57 12.10 1.85 4.33
N LEU A 58 11.20 1.11 3.65
CA LEU A 58 10.21 0.25 4.28
C LEU A 58 10.07 -1.01 3.42
N ASN A 59 10.14 -2.18 4.05
CA ASN A 59 9.93 -3.46 3.39
C ASN A 59 9.38 -4.42 4.43
N GLU A 60 8.06 -4.41 4.59
CA GLU A 60 7.42 -5.06 5.71
C GLU A 60 6.14 -5.77 5.28
N ARG A 61 6.02 -7.03 5.72
CA ARG A 61 4.78 -7.79 5.57
C ARG A 61 4.02 -7.75 6.88
N ARG A 62 2.71 -7.53 6.82
CA ARG A 62 1.83 -7.55 7.99
C ARG A 62 0.66 -8.49 7.75
N GLU A 63 0.28 -9.21 8.78
CA GLU A 63 -0.94 -10.02 8.79
C GLU A 63 -1.96 -9.34 9.69
N LEU A 64 -3.03 -8.86 9.08
CA LEU A 64 -4.02 -8.03 9.76
C LEU A 64 -5.36 -8.76 9.80
N SER A 65 -6.29 -8.27 10.61
CA SER A 65 -7.56 -8.97 10.86
C SER A 65 -8.78 -8.13 10.57
N SER A 66 -8.63 -6.88 10.12
CA SER A 66 -9.77 -6.02 9.76
C SER A 66 -9.40 -5.03 8.68
N ASP A 67 -10.42 -4.52 7.98
CA ASP A 67 -10.24 -3.46 6.97
C ASP A 67 -9.67 -2.20 7.60
N GLU A 68 -10.07 -1.88 8.83
CA GLU A 68 -9.60 -0.71 9.56
C GLU A 68 -8.10 -0.79 9.82
N GLU A 69 -7.59 -1.99 10.14
CA GLU A 69 -6.15 -2.18 10.33
C GLU A 69 -5.38 -2.03 9.02
N VAL A 70 -5.94 -2.48 7.90
CA VAL A 70 -5.34 -2.28 6.58
C VAL A 70 -5.30 -0.80 6.21
N ILE A 71 -6.38 -0.07 6.46
CA ILE A 71 -6.44 1.37 6.22
C ILE A 71 -5.39 2.08 7.07
N LYS A 72 -5.23 1.71 8.33
CA LYS A 72 -4.20 2.27 9.20
C LYS A 72 -2.80 1.99 8.66
N ALA A 73 -2.56 0.76 8.18
CA ALA A 73 -1.28 0.39 7.56
C ALA A 73 -1.00 1.23 6.32
N PHE A 74 -2.01 1.48 5.49
CA PHE A 74 -1.85 2.35 4.32
C PHE A 74 -1.50 3.78 4.72
N LYS A 75 -2.13 4.31 5.76
CA LYS A 75 -1.80 5.65 6.26
C LYS A 75 -0.36 5.75 6.72
N GLU A 76 0.14 4.74 7.43
CA GLU A 76 1.53 4.68 7.86
C GLU A 76 2.48 4.63 6.65
N PHE A 77 2.17 3.78 5.69
CA PHE A 77 2.92 3.66 4.44
C PHE A 77 2.98 5.00 3.71
N HIS A 78 1.84 5.63 3.51
CA HIS A 78 1.73 6.89 2.79
C HIS A 78 2.47 8.03 3.50
N SER A 79 2.49 8.02 4.82
CA SER A 79 3.17 9.06 5.61
C SER A 79 4.68 9.10 5.41
N LEU A 80 5.26 8.02 4.90
CA LEU A 80 6.70 7.92 4.64
C LEU A 80 7.10 8.35 3.22
N LEU A 81 6.14 8.75 2.41
CA LEU A 81 6.38 9.17 1.03
C LEU A 81 6.70 10.65 0.89
#